data_f9065c3e6298c42ec73b4b58452d49d9
#
_entry.id   f9065c3e6298c42ec73b4b58452d49d9
#
_cell.length_a   1.000
_cell.length_b   1.000
_cell.length_c   1.000
_cell.angle_alpha   90.00
_cell.angle_beta   90.00
_cell.angle_gamma   90.00
#
_symmetry.space_group_name_H-M   'P 1'
#
loop_
_entity.id
_entity.type
_entity.pdbx_description
1 polymer ?
#
loop_
_entity_poly.entity_id
_entity_poly.type
_entity_poly.pdbx_seq_one_letter_code
_entity_poly.pdbx_strand_id
1 'polypeptide(L)'
;MSQTKILLDERELPRHWYNILADLPNPPAPPIHPGTKEPLKPEDLAPLFPMELVEQEMSPDRWVPIPEEVLNVYRLWRPTPLYRARRLEQALGTPAK
;
A
#
# COMPACT_ATOMS: atom_id res chain seq x y z
N MET A 1 23.50 -5.96 -19.32
CA MET A 1 23.58 -5.15 -18.08
C MET A 1 22.16 -4.77 -17.64
N SER A 2 21.82 -5.01 -16.38
CA SER A 2 20.50 -4.65 -15.89
C SER A 2 20.36 -3.13 -15.73
N GLN A 3 19.13 -2.66 -15.88
CA GLN A 3 18.86 -1.23 -15.77
C GLN A 3 19.09 -0.73 -14.35
N THR A 4 19.59 0.51 -14.25
CA THR A 4 19.76 1.20 -12.97
C THR A 4 18.53 2.07 -12.66
N LYS A 5 17.96 2.69 -13.69
CA LYS A 5 16.83 3.58 -13.58
C LYS A 5 15.69 3.06 -14.45
N ILE A 6 14.52 2.86 -13.86
CA ILE A 6 13.35 2.35 -14.56
C ILE A 6 12.32 3.46 -14.62
N LEU A 7 11.87 3.78 -15.82
CA LEU A 7 10.80 4.76 -16.06
C LEU A 7 9.60 4.02 -16.61
N LEU A 8 8.46 4.20 -15.98
CA LEU A 8 7.20 3.62 -16.42
C LEU A 8 6.34 4.69 -17.11
N ASP A 9 5.55 4.24 -18.06
CA ASP A 9 4.58 5.09 -18.74
C ASP A 9 3.34 5.31 -17.87
N GLU A 10 2.62 6.40 -18.09
CA GLU A 10 1.36 6.70 -17.41
C GLU A 10 0.35 5.55 -17.50
N ARG A 11 0.33 4.83 -18.63
CA ARG A 11 -0.55 3.69 -18.87
C ARG A 11 -0.24 2.51 -17.98
N GLU A 12 0.94 2.49 -17.38
CA GLU A 12 1.38 1.42 -16.48
C GLU A 12 1.03 1.70 -15.03
N LEU A 13 0.35 2.82 -14.73
CA LEU A 13 -0.14 3.11 -13.39
C LEU A 13 -1.13 2.02 -12.94
N PRO A 14 -0.93 1.45 -11.75
CA PRO A 14 -1.89 0.48 -11.21
C PRO A 14 -3.25 1.13 -10.99
N ARG A 15 -4.30 0.35 -11.20
CA ARG A 15 -5.68 0.78 -10.96
C ARG A 15 -6.25 0.25 -9.65
N HIS A 16 -5.48 -0.60 -8.96
CA HIS A 16 -5.87 -1.22 -7.71
C HIS A 16 -4.73 -1.17 -6.73
N TRP A 17 -5.07 -1.00 -5.45
CA TRP A 17 -4.14 -1.26 -4.36
C TRP A 17 -4.16 -2.74 -4.03
N TYR A 18 -3.02 -3.28 -3.67
CA TYR A 18 -2.89 -4.66 -3.25
C TYR A 18 -3.00 -4.76 -1.73
N ASN A 19 -3.95 -5.58 -1.26
CA ASN A 19 -4.15 -5.84 0.16
C ASN A 19 -3.43 -7.13 0.53
N ILE A 20 -2.27 -7.00 1.13
CA ILE A 20 -1.44 -8.15 1.52
C ILE A 20 -2.12 -9.06 2.54
N LEU A 21 -3.08 -8.55 3.31
CA LEU A 21 -3.80 -9.34 4.32
C LEU A 21 -4.50 -10.56 3.70
N ALA A 22 -4.93 -10.45 2.45
CA ALA A 22 -5.57 -11.54 1.73
C ALA A 22 -4.65 -12.75 1.51
N ASP A 23 -3.34 -12.52 1.51
CA ASP A 23 -2.34 -13.55 1.19
C ASP A 23 -1.45 -13.92 2.39
N LEU A 24 -1.69 -13.36 3.55
CA LEU A 24 -0.96 -13.73 4.76
C LEU A 24 -1.48 -15.05 5.31
N PRO A 25 -0.59 -16.03 5.58
CA PRO A 25 -1.02 -17.32 6.16
C PRO A 25 -1.59 -17.16 7.57
N ASN A 26 -1.05 -16.22 8.34
CA ASN A 26 -1.52 -15.90 9.68
C ASN A 26 -1.88 -14.42 9.73
N PRO A 27 -3.18 -14.06 9.76
CA PRO A 27 -3.58 -12.66 9.85
C PRO A 27 -3.01 -12.01 11.11
N PRO A 28 -2.62 -10.72 11.05
CA PRO A 28 -2.15 -10.02 12.24
C PRO A 28 -3.28 -9.87 13.26
N ALA A 29 -2.91 -9.75 14.53
CA ALA A 29 -3.88 -9.45 15.56
C ALA A 29 -4.54 -8.09 15.29
N PRO A 30 -5.85 -7.94 15.54
CA PRO A 30 -6.52 -6.66 15.35
C PRO A 30 -5.99 -5.61 16.33
N PRO A 31 -5.98 -4.32 15.94
CA PRO A 31 -5.64 -3.26 16.87
C PRO A 31 -6.61 -3.22 18.04
N ILE A 32 -6.14 -2.86 19.21
CA ILE A 32 -6.89 -2.88 20.46
C ILE A 32 -7.25 -1.45 20.86
N HIS A 33 -8.51 -1.23 21.23
CA HIS A 33 -8.96 0.06 21.75
C HIS A 33 -8.31 0.31 23.12
N PRO A 34 -7.66 1.46 23.33
CA PRO A 34 -6.93 1.71 24.58
C PRO A 34 -7.85 1.83 25.82
N GLY A 35 -9.09 2.23 25.63
CA GLY A 35 -10.05 2.38 26.73
C GLY A 35 -10.74 1.08 27.10
N THR A 36 -11.31 0.39 26.11
CA THR A 36 -12.11 -0.83 26.33
C THR A 36 -11.28 -2.11 26.39
N LYS A 37 -10.03 -2.07 25.88
CA LYS A 37 -9.15 -3.23 25.74
C LYS A 37 -9.69 -4.31 24.79
N GLU A 38 -10.65 -3.97 23.97
CA GLU A 38 -11.24 -4.86 22.98
C GLU A 38 -10.79 -4.46 21.56
N PRO A 39 -10.94 -5.37 20.55
CA PRO A 39 -10.59 -5.03 19.17
C PRO A 39 -11.31 -3.76 18.71
N LEU A 40 -10.60 -2.92 17.95
CA LEU A 40 -11.16 -1.71 17.38
C LEU A 40 -12.30 -2.05 16.40
N LYS A 41 -13.38 -1.28 16.49
CA LYS A 41 -14.49 -1.35 15.56
C LYS A 41 -14.40 -0.22 14.55
N PRO A 42 -15.06 -0.34 13.38
CA PRO A 42 -15.09 0.75 12.41
C PRO A 42 -15.53 2.09 13.01
N GLU A 43 -16.47 2.07 13.95
CA GLU A 43 -16.98 3.26 14.62
C GLU A 43 -15.91 3.98 15.45
N ASP A 44 -14.93 3.25 15.94
CA ASP A 44 -13.84 3.82 16.74
C ASP A 44 -12.87 4.64 15.87
N LEU A 45 -12.79 4.32 14.58
CA LEU A 45 -11.92 5.00 13.62
C LEU A 45 -12.64 6.13 12.89
N ALA A 46 -13.96 6.09 12.82
CA ALA A 46 -14.76 7.08 12.08
C ALA A 46 -14.54 8.53 12.48
N PRO A 47 -14.27 8.89 13.75
CA PRO A 47 -13.97 10.27 14.11
C PRO A 47 -12.66 10.82 13.51
N LEU A 48 -11.72 9.93 13.15
CA LEU A 48 -10.39 10.30 12.67
C LEU A 48 -10.25 10.15 11.15
N PHE A 49 -11.00 9.23 10.54
CA PHE A 49 -10.85 8.87 9.13
C PHE A 49 -12.18 8.86 8.40
N PRO A 50 -12.22 9.24 7.12
CA PRO A 50 -13.40 9.03 6.28
C PRO A 50 -13.79 7.56 6.24
N MET A 51 -15.09 7.28 6.13
CA MET A 51 -15.60 5.91 6.19
C MET A 51 -15.02 5.03 5.07
N GLU A 52 -14.77 5.60 3.90
CA GLU A 52 -14.17 4.87 2.77
C GLU A 52 -12.79 4.32 3.11
N LEU A 53 -11.99 5.07 3.87
CA LEU A 53 -10.67 4.59 4.33
C LEU A 53 -10.80 3.53 5.41
N VAL A 54 -11.79 3.65 6.29
CA VAL A 54 -12.07 2.64 7.32
C VAL A 54 -12.50 1.33 6.66
N GLU A 55 -13.37 1.40 5.67
CA GLU A 55 -13.81 0.23 4.90
C GLU A 55 -12.64 -0.44 4.19
N GLN A 56 -11.74 0.35 3.60
CA GLN A 56 -10.54 -0.16 2.96
C GLN A 56 -9.64 -0.90 3.95
N GLU A 57 -9.44 -0.33 5.15
CA GLU A 57 -8.61 -0.91 6.19
C GLU A 57 -9.17 -2.25 6.68
N MET A 58 -10.48 -2.39 6.71
CA MET A 58 -11.18 -3.59 7.20
C MET A 58 -11.47 -4.61 6.10
N SER A 59 -11.22 -4.27 4.84
CA SER A 59 -11.58 -5.13 3.70
C SER A 59 -10.74 -6.40 3.65
N PRO A 60 -11.35 -7.58 3.41
CA PRO A 60 -10.63 -8.82 3.14
C PRO A 60 -10.24 -8.98 1.67
N ASP A 61 -10.67 -8.07 0.80
CA ASP A 61 -10.44 -8.16 -0.64
C ASP A 61 -8.98 -7.96 -0.99
N ARG A 62 -8.44 -8.81 -1.87
CA ARG A 62 -7.04 -8.71 -2.30
C ARG A 62 -6.78 -7.45 -3.10
N TRP A 63 -7.70 -7.04 -3.95
CA TRP A 63 -7.57 -5.89 -4.83
C TRP A 63 -8.61 -4.85 -4.47
N VAL A 64 -8.14 -3.67 -4.09
CA VAL A 64 -9.01 -2.54 -3.75
C VAL A 64 -8.92 -1.52 -4.87
N PRO A 65 -10.04 -1.23 -5.59
CA PRO A 65 -10.00 -0.25 -6.69
C PRO A 65 -9.58 1.13 -6.19
N ILE A 66 -8.67 1.77 -6.93
CA ILE A 66 -8.29 3.14 -6.64
C ILE A 66 -9.37 4.06 -7.21
N PRO A 67 -9.98 4.95 -6.41
CA PRO A 67 -10.98 5.88 -6.91
C PRO A 67 -10.45 6.74 -8.06
N GLU A 68 -11.30 7.07 -9.01
CA GLU A 68 -10.89 7.84 -10.19
C GLU A 68 -10.31 9.21 -9.82
N GLU A 69 -10.84 9.84 -8.78
CA GLU A 69 -10.33 11.13 -8.28
C GLU A 69 -8.87 11.02 -7.83
N VAL A 70 -8.52 9.90 -7.18
CA VAL A 70 -7.14 9.64 -6.73
C VAL A 70 -6.25 9.33 -7.93
N LEU A 71 -6.73 8.55 -8.89
CA LEU A 71 -5.99 8.27 -10.12
C LEU A 71 -5.69 9.54 -10.90
N ASN A 72 -6.63 10.48 -10.95
CA ASN A 72 -6.43 11.76 -11.62
C ASN A 72 -5.29 12.57 -10.97
N VAL A 73 -5.19 12.54 -9.64
CA VAL A 73 -4.08 13.17 -8.93
C VAL A 73 -2.77 12.45 -9.23
N TYR A 74 -2.78 11.12 -9.23
CA TYR A 74 -1.58 10.33 -9.52
C TYR A 74 -1.03 10.63 -10.92
N ARG A 75 -1.86 10.82 -11.92
CA ARG A 75 -1.46 11.13 -13.28
C ARG A 75 -0.67 12.43 -13.41
N LEU A 76 -0.76 13.32 -12.43
CA LEU A 76 -0.03 14.58 -12.44
C LEU A 76 1.48 14.39 -12.16
N TRP A 77 1.86 13.34 -11.43
CA TRP A 77 3.25 13.18 -11.00
C TRP A 77 3.74 11.74 -10.93
N ARG A 78 2.87 10.76 -11.11
CA ARG A 78 3.25 9.35 -11.14
C ARG A 78 3.21 8.79 -12.57
N PRO A 79 3.93 7.71 -12.87
CA PRO A 79 4.86 7.03 -11.96
C PRO A 79 6.16 7.80 -11.77
N THR A 80 6.72 7.70 -10.57
CA THR A 80 8.03 8.26 -10.28
C THR A 80 9.11 7.27 -10.72
N PRO A 81 10.33 7.75 -11.09
CA PRO A 81 11.41 6.86 -11.45
C PRO A 81 11.78 5.90 -10.33
N LEU A 82 11.99 4.64 -10.67
CA LEU A 82 12.52 3.64 -9.75
C LEU A 82 14.02 3.53 -9.98
N TYR A 83 14.80 3.78 -8.94
CA TYR A 83 16.26 3.80 -9.02
C TYR A 83 16.84 2.64 -8.20
N ARG A 84 17.64 1.80 -8.87
CA ARG A 84 18.26 0.66 -8.22
C ARG A 84 19.46 1.11 -7.37
N ALA A 85 19.45 0.76 -6.08
CA ALA A 85 20.46 1.20 -5.10
C ALA A 85 21.66 0.24 -5.08
N ARG A 86 22.46 0.20 -6.15
CA ARG A 86 23.55 -0.76 -6.33
C ARG A 86 24.62 -0.70 -5.23
N ARG A 87 24.96 0.51 -4.78
CA ARG A 87 25.94 0.68 -3.70
C ARG A 87 25.46 0.07 -2.39
N LEU A 88 24.18 0.25 -2.10
CA LEU A 88 23.56 -0.34 -0.90
C LEU A 88 23.51 -1.85 -1.01
N GLU A 89 23.16 -2.39 -2.18
CA GLU A 89 23.18 -3.84 -2.41
C GLU A 89 24.55 -4.43 -2.11
N GLN A 90 25.60 -3.78 -2.59
CA GLN A 90 26.98 -4.22 -2.36
C GLN A 90 27.36 -4.14 -0.88
N ALA A 91 27.03 -3.03 -0.23
CA ALA A 91 27.36 -2.81 1.16
C ALA A 91 26.68 -3.84 2.09
N LEU A 92 25.45 -4.24 1.74
CA LEU A 92 24.71 -5.24 2.52
C LEU A 92 25.05 -6.68 2.15
N GLY A 93 25.72 -6.91 1.03
CA GLY A 93 26.04 -8.25 0.55
C GLY A 93 24.79 -9.11 0.31
N THR A 94 23.68 -8.48 -0.10
CA THR A 94 22.38 -9.15 -0.27
C THR A 94 22.10 -9.46 -1.73
N PRO A 95 21.38 -10.57 -2.05
CA PRO A 95 20.86 -10.82 -3.38
C PRO A 95 19.65 -9.94 -3.75
N ALA A 96 19.07 -9.25 -2.79
CA ALA A 96 17.93 -8.34 -3.02
C ALA A 96 18.34 -7.17 -3.93
N LYS A 97 17.40 -6.75 -4.81
CA LYS A 97 17.62 -5.67 -5.78
C LYS A 97 16.80 -4.45 -5.42
#